data_d3f172d337b4daa02f0807818d10a04a
#
_entry.id   d3f172d337b4daa02f0807818d10a04a
#
_cell.length_a   1.000
_cell.length_b   1.000
_cell.length_c   1.000
_cell.angle_alpha   90.00
_cell.angle_beta   90.00
_cell.angle_gamma   90.00
#
_symmetry.space_group_name_H-M   'P 1'
#
loop_
_entity.id
_entity.type
_entity.pdbx_description
1 polymer ?
#
loop_
_entity_poly.entity_id
_entity_poly.type
_entity_poly.pdbx_seq_one_letter_code
_entity_poly.pdbx_strand_id
1 'polypeptide(L)'
;MRRIRLTVSYDGTAYCGSQVQPNGVTIEEKLNEAVEKLTGEKSPVIFASRTDSGVHALGNIAVFDTEMRMTAEKFTFALNQRLPEDIRIRASEEVPADWHPRKQNCRKTYIYRIYNHKIPDPLLRLYSQFCYYDLDTEKMRQAVRCLTGEHDFNCFCSARSQAENTVRTIYGIEILEEAVPAGGKLITIRISGSGFLYNMVRIIAGTLLQIGSGIRPAEDMERILRARDRKNAGPVAGACGLTLASIEFQKELEDEVSAENEDWSYVLDQRELKAGKTVRAAYLTVYRCAERDYQELLTRLFHQNYRNGAACTYVRDLEKPGRLAPGQQYGFYMLEAAEGEYPWRAEDQGN
;
A
#
# COMPACT_ATOMS: atom_id res chain seq x y z
N MET A 1 -31.86 -6.05 4.32
CA MET A 1 -30.63 -6.41 3.57
C MET A 1 -29.47 -5.64 4.17
N ARG A 2 -28.39 -6.31 4.52
CA ARG A 2 -27.18 -5.72 5.15
C ARG A 2 -26.00 -5.95 4.24
N ARG A 3 -25.02 -5.03 4.23
CA ARG A 3 -23.83 -5.11 3.41
C ARG A 3 -22.62 -5.54 4.22
N ILE A 4 -21.95 -6.59 3.77
CA ILE A 4 -20.75 -7.13 4.42
C ILE A 4 -19.53 -6.79 3.57
N ARG A 5 -18.55 -6.10 4.17
CA ARG A 5 -17.22 -5.83 3.63
C ARG A 5 -16.28 -6.99 3.99
N LEU A 6 -15.53 -7.46 3.03
CA LEU A 6 -14.55 -8.51 3.15
C LEU A 6 -13.16 -7.97 2.81
N THR A 7 -12.17 -8.30 3.62
CA THR A 7 -10.75 -8.19 3.25
C THR A 7 -10.30 -9.52 2.71
N VAL A 8 -9.90 -9.55 1.44
CA VAL A 8 -9.62 -10.78 0.69
C VAL A 8 -8.16 -10.87 0.32
N SER A 9 -7.49 -11.96 0.67
CA SER A 9 -6.16 -12.30 0.16
C SER A 9 -6.23 -13.49 -0.78
N TYR A 10 -5.40 -13.48 -1.84
CA TYR A 10 -5.36 -14.58 -2.79
C TYR A 10 -4.02 -14.70 -3.52
N ASP A 11 -3.66 -15.94 -3.82
CA ASP A 11 -2.67 -16.27 -4.85
C ASP A 11 -3.39 -16.25 -6.20
N GLY A 12 -3.03 -15.31 -7.07
CA GLY A 12 -3.67 -15.14 -8.38
C GLY A 12 -3.15 -16.09 -9.46
N THR A 13 -2.16 -16.93 -9.18
CA THR A 13 -1.44 -17.74 -10.18
C THR A 13 -2.38 -18.59 -11.04
N ALA A 14 -3.39 -19.22 -10.43
CA ALA A 14 -4.35 -20.10 -11.11
C ALA A 14 -5.57 -19.38 -11.68
N TYR A 15 -5.64 -18.04 -11.56
CA TYR A 15 -6.85 -17.28 -11.88
C TYR A 15 -6.68 -16.34 -13.06
N CYS A 16 -7.74 -16.20 -13.83
CA CYS A 16 -7.85 -15.23 -14.93
C CYS A 16 -8.19 -13.81 -14.41
N GLY A 17 -7.57 -13.41 -13.28
CA GLY A 17 -7.81 -12.13 -12.62
C GLY A 17 -8.93 -12.16 -11.60
N SER A 18 -9.23 -10.98 -11.03
CA SER A 18 -10.23 -10.90 -9.97
C SER A 18 -11.67 -10.84 -10.48
N GLN A 19 -11.94 -10.23 -11.64
CA GLN A 19 -13.29 -10.00 -12.15
C GLN A 19 -13.76 -11.15 -13.04
N VAL A 20 -15.05 -11.55 -12.91
CA VAL A 20 -15.70 -12.55 -13.76
C VAL A 20 -15.54 -12.21 -15.24
N GLN A 21 -15.10 -13.20 -16.01
CA GLN A 21 -14.92 -13.12 -17.45
C GLN A 21 -15.10 -14.53 -18.11
N PRO A 22 -15.46 -14.59 -19.41
CA PRO A 22 -15.78 -15.87 -20.07
C PRO A 22 -14.60 -16.83 -20.21
N ASN A 23 -13.37 -16.35 -20.11
CA ASN A 23 -12.16 -17.05 -20.56
C ASN A 23 -11.46 -17.89 -19.48
N GLY A 24 -12.02 -18.02 -18.28
CA GLY A 24 -11.44 -18.85 -17.23
C GLY A 24 -11.92 -18.47 -15.83
N VAL A 25 -11.51 -19.28 -14.87
CA VAL A 25 -11.88 -19.15 -13.46
C VAL A 25 -11.31 -17.87 -12.86
N THR A 26 -12.10 -17.16 -12.07
CA THR A 26 -11.74 -15.89 -11.45
C THR A 26 -11.95 -15.89 -9.93
N ILE A 27 -11.32 -14.94 -9.23
CA ILE A 27 -11.49 -14.82 -7.77
C ILE A 27 -12.92 -14.47 -7.40
N GLU A 28 -13.57 -13.56 -8.16
CA GLU A 28 -14.98 -13.14 -7.95
C GLU A 28 -15.95 -14.32 -8.12
N GLU A 29 -15.71 -15.18 -9.11
CA GLU A 29 -16.52 -16.38 -9.31
C GLU A 29 -16.45 -17.31 -8.09
N LYS A 30 -15.25 -17.58 -7.56
CA LYS A 30 -15.08 -18.42 -6.36
C LYS A 30 -15.69 -17.80 -5.10
N LEU A 31 -15.62 -16.48 -4.97
CA LEU A 31 -16.31 -15.78 -3.88
C LEU A 31 -17.83 -15.85 -4.03
N ASN A 32 -18.36 -15.64 -5.23
CA ASN A 32 -19.80 -15.76 -5.50
C ASN A 32 -20.32 -17.16 -5.16
N GLU A 33 -19.61 -18.22 -5.58
CA GLU A 33 -19.93 -19.61 -5.24
C GLU A 33 -19.93 -19.84 -3.71
N ALA A 34 -18.93 -19.30 -3.01
CA ALA A 34 -18.80 -19.45 -1.56
C ALA A 34 -19.91 -18.71 -0.81
N VAL A 35 -20.25 -17.48 -1.25
CA VAL A 35 -21.36 -16.69 -0.70
C VAL A 35 -22.69 -17.41 -0.92
N GLU A 36 -22.99 -17.86 -2.14
CA GLU A 36 -24.22 -18.58 -2.47
C GLU A 36 -24.35 -19.89 -1.65
N LYS A 37 -23.26 -20.66 -1.53
CA LYS A 37 -23.24 -21.90 -0.71
C LYS A 37 -23.44 -21.64 0.78
N LEU A 38 -23.03 -20.46 1.28
CA LEU A 38 -23.18 -20.09 2.69
C LEU A 38 -24.56 -19.55 3.00
N THR A 39 -25.06 -18.62 2.18
CA THR A 39 -26.26 -17.82 2.46
C THR A 39 -27.52 -18.38 1.80
N GLY A 40 -27.37 -19.18 0.75
CA GLY A 40 -28.48 -19.57 -0.15
C GLY A 40 -28.92 -18.45 -1.08
N GLU A 41 -28.25 -17.29 -1.08
CA GLU A 41 -28.63 -16.08 -1.81
C GLU A 41 -27.66 -15.85 -2.98
N LYS A 42 -28.18 -15.48 -4.15
CA LYS A 42 -27.38 -15.01 -5.28
C LYS A 42 -27.06 -13.53 -5.12
N SER A 43 -25.99 -13.23 -4.41
CA SER A 43 -25.53 -11.87 -4.18
C SER A 43 -24.16 -11.68 -4.84
N PRO A 44 -24.05 -10.84 -5.89
CA PRO A 44 -22.78 -10.63 -6.58
C PRO A 44 -21.79 -9.90 -5.67
N VAL A 45 -20.56 -10.41 -5.63
CA VAL A 45 -19.46 -9.77 -4.94
C VAL A 45 -18.92 -8.62 -5.78
N ILE A 46 -18.66 -7.47 -5.17
CA ILE A 46 -18.14 -6.28 -5.83
C ILE A 46 -16.77 -5.93 -5.24
N PHE A 47 -15.70 -6.02 -6.03
CA PHE A 47 -14.34 -5.65 -5.62
C PHE A 47 -14.05 -4.15 -5.73
N ALA A 48 -13.25 -3.63 -4.80
CA ALA A 48 -12.68 -2.27 -4.83
C ALA A 48 -11.61 -2.10 -5.91
N SER A 49 -10.80 -3.13 -6.15
CA SER A 49 -9.75 -3.12 -7.15
C SER A 49 -9.81 -4.36 -8.03
N ARG A 50 -9.75 -4.15 -9.35
CA ARG A 50 -9.53 -5.24 -10.30
C ARG A 50 -8.05 -5.57 -10.33
N THR A 51 -7.71 -6.86 -10.28
CA THR A 51 -6.36 -7.36 -10.52
C THR A 51 -6.33 -8.20 -11.78
N ASP A 52 -5.24 -8.14 -12.52
CA ASP A 52 -5.06 -8.89 -13.77
C ASP A 52 -4.83 -10.38 -13.50
N SER A 53 -4.90 -11.18 -14.56
CA SER A 53 -4.54 -12.60 -14.52
C SER A 53 -3.15 -12.81 -13.92
N GLY A 54 -3.02 -13.71 -12.96
CA GLY A 54 -1.75 -14.04 -12.28
C GLY A 54 -1.30 -13.03 -11.22
N VAL A 55 -2.07 -11.96 -10.96
CA VAL A 55 -1.75 -10.95 -9.94
C VAL A 55 -2.33 -11.36 -8.58
N HIS A 56 -1.53 -11.22 -7.53
CA HIS A 56 -1.89 -11.59 -6.17
C HIS A 56 -2.50 -10.42 -5.38
N ALA A 57 -3.09 -10.72 -4.22
CA ALA A 57 -3.49 -9.72 -3.25
C ALA A 57 -3.30 -10.23 -1.81
N LEU A 58 -2.88 -9.33 -0.92
CA LEU A 58 -2.87 -9.53 0.53
C LEU A 58 -4.11 -8.92 1.19
N GLY A 59 -4.68 -7.85 0.59
CA GLY A 59 -5.79 -7.12 1.16
C GLY A 59 -6.65 -6.42 0.10
N ASN A 60 -7.23 -7.15 -0.86
CA ASN A 60 -8.27 -6.57 -1.71
C ASN A 60 -9.58 -6.48 -0.94
N ILE A 61 -10.36 -5.44 -1.19
CA ILE A 61 -11.64 -5.22 -0.52
C ILE A 61 -12.77 -5.62 -1.47
N ALA A 62 -13.74 -6.35 -0.92
CA ALA A 62 -14.94 -6.76 -1.62
C ALA A 62 -16.18 -6.57 -0.73
N VAL A 63 -17.36 -6.42 -1.33
CA VAL A 63 -18.63 -6.40 -0.61
C VAL A 63 -19.63 -7.32 -1.25
N PHE A 64 -20.56 -7.82 -0.43
CA PHE A 64 -21.77 -8.48 -0.86
C PHE A 64 -22.94 -8.14 0.09
N ASP A 65 -24.17 -8.34 -0.38
CA ASP A 65 -25.37 -8.06 0.39
C ASP A 65 -26.04 -9.37 0.84
N THR A 66 -26.64 -9.40 2.05
CA THR A 66 -27.31 -10.60 2.58
C THR A 66 -28.37 -10.27 3.62
N GLU A 67 -29.37 -11.16 3.76
CA GLU A 67 -30.36 -11.16 4.85
C GLU A 67 -29.93 -12.08 6.02
N MET A 68 -28.84 -12.82 5.86
CA MET A 68 -28.37 -13.76 6.89
C MET A 68 -28.06 -13.04 8.21
N ARG A 69 -28.60 -13.57 9.32
CA ARG A 69 -28.49 -12.96 10.67
C ARG A 69 -27.21 -13.36 11.44
N MET A 70 -26.19 -13.81 10.74
CA MET A 70 -24.87 -14.09 11.34
C MET A 70 -24.15 -12.78 11.67
N THR A 71 -23.37 -12.73 12.78
CA THR A 71 -22.52 -11.57 13.07
C THR A 71 -21.48 -11.37 11.97
N ALA A 72 -21.15 -10.11 11.68
CA ALA A 72 -20.33 -9.77 10.50
C ALA A 72 -18.96 -10.47 10.53
N GLU A 73 -18.31 -10.56 11.68
CA GLU A 73 -16.98 -11.15 11.86
C GLU A 73 -16.97 -12.67 11.58
N LYS A 74 -18.10 -13.34 11.78
CA LYS A 74 -18.22 -14.79 11.56
C LYS A 74 -18.20 -15.17 10.07
N PHE A 75 -18.52 -14.23 9.15
CA PHE A 75 -18.40 -14.49 7.71
C PHE A 75 -16.97 -14.84 7.31
N THR A 76 -15.95 -14.27 7.98
CA THR A 76 -14.55 -14.64 7.78
C THR A 76 -14.34 -16.14 7.89
N PHE A 77 -14.79 -16.76 8.97
CA PHE A 77 -14.59 -18.19 9.20
C PHE A 77 -15.49 -19.06 8.32
N ALA A 78 -16.75 -18.66 8.17
CA ALA A 78 -17.74 -19.43 7.43
C ALA A 78 -17.44 -19.50 5.92
N LEU A 79 -16.96 -18.40 5.32
CA LEU A 79 -16.56 -18.36 3.91
C LEU A 79 -15.26 -19.13 3.69
N ASN A 80 -14.29 -19.05 4.61
CA ASN A 80 -13.03 -19.78 4.50
C ASN A 80 -13.17 -21.29 4.51
N GLN A 81 -14.28 -21.84 5.04
CA GLN A 81 -14.60 -23.27 4.96
C GLN A 81 -15.07 -23.71 3.56
N ARG A 82 -15.40 -22.77 2.69
CA ARG A 82 -15.99 -22.98 1.36
C ARG A 82 -15.10 -22.54 0.22
N LEU A 83 -14.08 -21.76 0.54
CA LEU A 83 -13.11 -21.23 -0.41
C LEU A 83 -11.94 -22.21 -0.62
N PRO A 84 -11.37 -22.26 -1.83
CA PRO A 84 -10.14 -22.99 -2.09
C PRO A 84 -8.96 -22.43 -1.28
N GLU A 85 -7.87 -23.18 -1.14
CA GLU A 85 -6.74 -22.82 -0.26
C GLU A 85 -6.03 -21.53 -0.66
N ASP A 86 -6.07 -21.18 -1.90
CA ASP A 86 -5.43 -20.00 -2.50
C ASP A 86 -6.26 -18.70 -2.40
N ILE A 87 -7.48 -18.75 -1.80
CA ILE A 87 -8.31 -17.58 -1.49
C ILE A 87 -8.68 -17.61 -0.01
N ARG A 88 -8.45 -16.50 0.70
CA ARG A 88 -8.80 -16.38 2.12
C ARG A 88 -9.43 -15.02 2.44
N ILE A 89 -10.48 -15.07 3.23
CA ILE A 89 -11.04 -13.89 3.90
C ILE A 89 -10.21 -13.64 5.15
N ARG A 90 -9.64 -12.46 5.28
CA ARG A 90 -8.81 -12.04 6.42
C ARG A 90 -9.63 -11.35 7.50
N ALA A 91 -10.65 -10.59 7.07
CA ALA A 91 -11.57 -9.90 7.96
C ALA A 91 -12.92 -9.73 7.26
N SER A 92 -13.97 -9.62 8.04
CA SER A 92 -15.33 -9.28 7.58
C SER A 92 -16.02 -8.39 8.59
N GLU A 93 -16.73 -7.38 8.10
CA GLU A 93 -17.44 -6.38 8.91
C GLU A 93 -18.67 -5.89 8.18
N GLU A 94 -19.61 -5.30 8.92
CA GLU A 94 -20.79 -4.67 8.33
C GLU A 94 -20.49 -3.21 8.00
N VAL A 95 -20.94 -2.78 6.84
CA VAL A 95 -20.82 -1.40 6.39
C VAL A 95 -22.18 -0.86 5.98
N PRO A 96 -22.37 0.47 5.90
CA PRO A 96 -23.62 1.06 5.43
C PRO A 96 -24.08 0.47 4.09
N ALA A 97 -25.38 0.28 3.91
CA ALA A 97 -25.95 -0.38 2.73
C ALA A 97 -25.65 0.37 1.41
N ASP A 98 -25.41 1.67 1.48
CA ASP A 98 -25.03 2.53 0.35
C ASP A 98 -23.50 2.59 0.13
N TRP A 99 -22.70 2.02 1.03
CA TRP A 99 -21.25 2.01 0.92
C TRP A 99 -20.81 1.20 -0.32
N HIS A 100 -20.05 1.84 -1.20
CA HIS A 100 -19.61 1.21 -2.44
C HIS A 100 -18.08 1.29 -2.58
N PRO A 101 -17.35 0.15 -2.71
CA PRO A 101 -15.90 0.09 -2.60
C PRO A 101 -15.13 0.89 -3.67
N ARG A 102 -15.78 1.20 -4.81
CA ARG A 102 -15.16 1.97 -5.91
C ARG A 102 -15.49 3.47 -5.88
N LYS A 103 -16.42 3.88 -4.99
CA LYS A 103 -16.83 5.29 -4.87
C LYS A 103 -16.16 6.00 -3.71
N GLN A 104 -15.43 5.29 -2.88
CA GLN A 104 -14.70 5.83 -1.76
C GLN A 104 -13.32 6.31 -2.20
N ASN A 105 -12.88 7.47 -1.68
CA ASN A 105 -11.50 7.88 -1.77
C ASN A 105 -10.64 6.89 -0.99
N CYS A 106 -9.57 6.43 -1.61
CA CYS A 106 -8.71 5.43 -1.00
C CYS A 106 -7.25 5.60 -1.43
N ARG A 107 -6.37 5.07 -0.60
CA ARG A 107 -4.97 4.80 -0.93
C ARG A 107 -4.84 3.32 -1.26
N LYS A 108 -4.28 3.02 -2.42
CA LYS A 108 -3.93 1.66 -2.83
C LYS A 108 -2.43 1.49 -2.80
N THR A 109 -1.96 0.42 -2.19
CA THR A 109 -0.54 0.08 -2.16
C THR A 109 -0.32 -1.23 -2.91
N TYR A 110 0.61 -1.20 -3.87
CA TYR A 110 1.08 -2.36 -4.59
C TYR A 110 2.53 -2.64 -4.26
N ILE A 111 2.89 -3.91 -4.30
CA ILE A 111 4.25 -4.41 -4.18
C ILE A 111 4.58 -5.15 -5.47
N TYR A 112 5.72 -4.82 -6.09
CA TYR A 112 6.28 -5.58 -7.19
C TYR A 112 7.63 -6.15 -6.79
N ARG A 113 7.77 -7.49 -6.86
CA ARG A 113 8.99 -8.19 -6.46
C ARG A 113 9.78 -8.68 -7.68
N ILE A 114 11.10 -8.49 -7.63
CA ILE A 114 12.05 -8.95 -8.65
C ILE A 114 13.11 -9.80 -7.93
N TYR A 115 13.24 -11.07 -8.33
CA TYR A 115 14.36 -11.89 -7.90
C TYR A 115 15.51 -11.72 -8.88
N ASN A 116 16.59 -11.07 -8.42
CA ASN A 116 17.76 -10.75 -9.23
C ASN A 116 18.92 -11.69 -8.91
N HIS A 117 19.15 -12.66 -9.79
CA HIS A 117 20.21 -13.66 -9.68
C HIS A 117 20.53 -14.27 -11.03
N LYS A 118 21.65 -15.02 -11.12
CA LYS A 118 22.02 -15.74 -12.34
C LYS A 118 21.24 -17.06 -12.53
N ILE A 119 20.67 -17.60 -11.46
CA ILE A 119 19.91 -18.85 -11.47
C ILE A 119 18.54 -18.56 -10.85
N PRO A 120 17.42 -18.96 -11.49
CA PRO A 120 16.08 -18.78 -10.92
C PRO A 120 15.88 -19.67 -9.69
N ASP A 121 15.14 -19.16 -8.69
CA ASP A 121 14.74 -19.91 -7.52
C ASP A 121 13.31 -20.47 -7.72
N PRO A 122 13.11 -21.80 -7.64
CA PRO A 122 11.78 -22.40 -7.79
C PRO A 122 10.79 -21.98 -6.70
N LEU A 123 11.25 -21.59 -5.50
CA LEU A 123 10.38 -21.13 -4.41
C LEU A 123 9.90 -19.68 -4.60
N LEU A 124 10.63 -18.88 -5.38
CA LEU A 124 10.27 -17.49 -5.66
C LEU A 124 9.53 -17.30 -7.00
N ARG A 125 9.44 -18.33 -7.84
CA ARG A 125 8.95 -18.26 -9.21
C ARG A 125 7.51 -17.74 -9.35
N LEU A 126 6.66 -18.01 -8.37
CA LEU A 126 5.25 -17.62 -8.38
C LEU A 126 5.01 -16.22 -7.81
N TYR A 127 5.96 -15.69 -7.01
CA TYR A 127 5.77 -14.46 -6.24
C TYR A 127 6.84 -13.39 -6.53
N SER A 128 7.64 -13.59 -7.59
CA SER A 128 8.61 -12.61 -8.07
C SER A 128 8.88 -12.76 -9.56
N GLN A 129 9.26 -11.66 -10.20
CA GLN A 129 9.80 -11.64 -11.55
C GLN A 129 11.29 -12.00 -11.50
N PHE A 130 11.70 -13.09 -12.11
CA PHE A 130 13.12 -13.40 -12.26
C PHE A 130 13.81 -12.43 -13.24
N CYS A 131 14.98 -11.94 -12.85
CA CYS A 131 15.86 -11.13 -13.69
C CYS A 131 17.31 -11.64 -13.62
N TYR A 132 17.82 -12.08 -14.76
CA TYR A 132 19.20 -12.60 -14.90
C TYR A 132 20.26 -11.50 -14.87
N TYR A 133 19.94 -10.33 -15.45
CA TYR A 133 20.88 -9.21 -15.55
C TYR A 133 21.03 -8.52 -14.19
N ASP A 134 22.28 -8.12 -13.87
CA ASP A 134 22.51 -7.37 -12.64
C ASP A 134 21.77 -6.04 -12.69
N LEU A 135 21.03 -5.73 -11.63
CA LEU A 135 20.22 -4.54 -11.53
C LEU A 135 20.87 -3.52 -10.57
N ASP A 136 21.07 -2.31 -11.08
CA ASP A 136 21.49 -1.14 -10.31
C ASP A 136 20.26 -0.51 -9.66
N THR A 137 20.05 -0.83 -8.38
CA THR A 137 18.89 -0.34 -7.61
C THR A 137 18.98 1.16 -7.33
N GLU A 138 20.19 1.74 -7.32
CA GLU A 138 20.34 3.19 -7.12
C GLU A 138 19.84 3.97 -8.34
N LYS A 139 20.15 3.53 -9.56
CA LYS A 139 19.56 4.10 -10.78
C LYS A 139 18.04 3.96 -10.79
N MET A 140 17.52 2.82 -10.32
CA MET A 140 16.06 2.64 -10.19
C MET A 140 15.45 3.62 -9.19
N ARG A 141 16.10 3.86 -8.02
CA ARG A 141 15.66 4.86 -7.02
C ARG A 141 15.69 6.28 -7.57
N GLN A 142 16.70 6.63 -8.35
CA GLN A 142 16.78 7.93 -9.01
C GLN A 142 15.62 8.11 -9.99
N ALA A 143 15.35 7.10 -10.80
CA ALA A 143 14.31 7.13 -11.83
C ALA A 143 12.90 7.36 -11.27
N VAL A 144 12.54 6.77 -10.13
CA VAL A 144 11.18 6.86 -9.60
C VAL A 144 10.82 8.21 -8.99
N ARG A 145 11.80 9.07 -8.70
CA ARG A 145 11.57 10.36 -8.03
C ARG A 145 10.59 11.26 -8.76
N CYS A 146 10.63 11.26 -10.10
CA CYS A 146 9.75 12.07 -10.95
C CYS A 146 8.30 11.56 -11.01
N LEU A 147 8.02 10.35 -10.53
CA LEU A 147 6.68 9.77 -10.59
C LEU A 147 5.79 10.15 -9.40
N THR A 148 6.38 10.68 -8.32
CA THR A 148 5.62 11.12 -7.14
C THR A 148 4.85 12.40 -7.43
N GLY A 149 3.62 12.49 -6.96
CA GLY A 149 2.71 13.60 -7.22
C GLY A 149 1.61 13.24 -8.21
N GLU A 150 0.87 14.27 -8.64
CA GLU A 150 -0.20 14.14 -9.62
C GLU A 150 0.35 14.31 -11.04
N HIS A 151 0.15 13.28 -11.88
CA HIS A 151 0.62 13.28 -13.26
C HIS A 151 -0.39 12.56 -14.17
N ASP A 152 -0.29 12.84 -15.46
CA ASP A 152 -0.94 12.08 -16.52
C ASP A 152 -0.09 10.85 -16.85
N PHE A 153 -0.54 9.68 -16.38
CA PHE A 153 0.15 8.40 -16.56
C PHE A 153 -0.26 7.64 -17.83
N ASN A 154 -0.72 8.30 -18.87
CA ASN A 154 -1.10 7.65 -20.12
C ASN A 154 0.03 6.78 -20.71
N CYS A 155 1.30 7.22 -20.58
CA CYS A 155 2.49 6.45 -21.00
C CYS A 155 2.64 5.11 -20.27
N PHE A 156 2.12 4.98 -19.06
CA PHE A 156 2.13 3.74 -18.26
C PHE A 156 0.77 3.04 -18.25
N CYS A 157 -0.05 3.29 -19.26
CA CYS A 157 -1.37 2.67 -19.40
C CYS A 157 -1.41 1.78 -20.65
N SER A 158 -1.96 0.58 -20.53
CA SER A 158 -2.19 -0.29 -21.69
C SER A 158 -3.38 0.20 -22.53
N ALA A 159 -3.30 0.06 -23.85
CA ALA A 159 -4.27 0.57 -24.82
C ALA A 159 -5.72 0.03 -24.63
N ARG A 160 -5.91 -1.07 -23.92
CA ARG A 160 -7.22 -1.64 -23.59
C ARG A 160 -7.84 -1.07 -22.31
N SER A 161 -7.29 0.03 -21.78
CA SER A 161 -7.84 0.67 -20.59
C SER A 161 -9.23 1.24 -20.88
N GLN A 162 -10.15 1.05 -19.93
CA GLN A 162 -11.48 1.65 -19.94
C GLN A 162 -11.53 2.96 -19.13
N ALA A 163 -10.36 3.47 -18.72
CA ALA A 163 -10.29 4.70 -17.91
C ALA A 163 -10.57 5.92 -18.80
N GLU A 164 -11.56 6.72 -18.42
CA GLU A 164 -11.89 8.01 -19.06
C GLU A 164 -10.81 9.07 -18.79
N ASN A 165 -10.11 8.94 -17.66
CA ASN A 165 -9.06 9.86 -17.24
C ASN A 165 -7.80 9.08 -16.82
N THR A 166 -6.64 9.52 -17.31
CA THR A 166 -5.32 8.91 -17.03
C THR A 166 -4.52 9.63 -15.96
N VAL A 167 -5.04 10.71 -15.39
CA VAL A 167 -4.41 11.42 -14.27
C VAL A 167 -4.54 10.60 -12.98
N ARG A 168 -3.43 10.39 -12.29
CA ARG A 168 -3.36 9.71 -10.98
C ARG A 168 -2.38 10.44 -10.08
N THR A 169 -2.56 10.25 -8.77
CA THR A 169 -1.61 10.72 -7.77
C THR A 169 -0.85 9.53 -7.20
N ILE A 170 0.46 9.54 -7.34
CA ILE A 170 1.34 8.61 -6.62
C ILE A 170 1.81 9.31 -5.34
N TYR A 171 1.50 8.72 -4.19
CA TYR A 171 1.87 9.24 -2.87
C TYR A 171 3.32 8.92 -2.49
N GLY A 172 3.85 7.79 -2.99
CA GLY A 172 5.24 7.40 -2.76
C GLY A 172 5.61 6.13 -3.51
N ILE A 173 6.90 6.03 -3.82
CA ILE A 173 7.52 4.83 -4.39
C ILE A 173 8.80 4.56 -3.61
N GLU A 174 8.94 3.33 -3.12
CA GLU A 174 10.12 2.84 -2.40
C GLU A 174 10.72 1.65 -3.13
N ILE A 175 12.05 1.58 -3.19
CA ILE A 175 12.77 0.43 -3.73
C ILE A 175 13.68 -0.11 -2.64
N LEU A 176 13.32 -1.30 -2.15
CA LEU A 176 14.03 -2.02 -1.11
C LEU A 176 14.81 -3.17 -1.74
N GLU A 177 15.90 -3.55 -1.10
CA GLU A 177 16.76 -4.65 -1.53
C GLU A 177 17.09 -5.54 -0.34
N GLU A 178 16.87 -6.83 -0.48
CA GLU A 178 17.12 -7.82 0.56
C GLU A 178 17.95 -8.97 -0.03
N ALA A 179 18.95 -9.45 0.71
CA ALA A 179 19.71 -10.64 0.33
C ALA A 179 18.82 -11.89 0.49
N VAL A 180 18.89 -12.80 -0.48
CA VAL A 180 18.17 -14.07 -0.44
C VAL A 180 19.12 -15.18 0.04
N PRO A 181 18.72 -16.05 0.98
CA PRO A 181 19.58 -17.15 1.48
C PRO A 181 20.12 -18.07 0.38
N ALA A 182 19.36 -18.30 -0.69
CA ALA A 182 19.77 -19.10 -1.85
C ALA A 182 20.72 -18.36 -2.79
N GLY A 183 21.15 -17.14 -2.46
CA GLY A 183 21.96 -16.26 -3.29
C GLY A 183 21.13 -15.23 -4.07
N GLY A 184 21.80 -14.17 -4.53
CA GLY A 184 21.14 -13.06 -5.22
C GLY A 184 20.40 -12.13 -4.26
N LYS A 185 19.51 -11.33 -4.83
CA LYS A 185 18.74 -10.32 -4.08
C LYS A 185 17.27 -10.29 -4.52
N LEU A 186 16.39 -10.02 -3.57
CA LEU A 186 15.00 -9.70 -3.80
C LEU A 186 14.85 -8.16 -3.78
N ILE A 187 14.48 -7.60 -4.93
CA ILE A 187 14.20 -6.17 -5.07
C ILE A 187 12.70 -5.99 -4.97
N THR A 188 12.26 -5.15 -4.04
CA THR A 188 10.86 -4.86 -3.79
C THR A 188 10.56 -3.41 -4.15
N ILE A 189 9.71 -3.19 -5.15
CA ILE A 189 9.16 -1.89 -5.51
C ILE A 189 7.81 -1.77 -4.82
N ARG A 190 7.70 -0.87 -3.85
CA ARG A 190 6.45 -0.54 -3.16
C ARG A 190 5.93 0.78 -3.69
N ILE A 191 4.70 0.81 -4.20
CA ILE A 191 4.09 2.00 -4.78
C ILE A 191 2.70 2.22 -4.20
N SER A 192 2.44 3.44 -3.71
CA SER A 192 1.14 3.84 -3.18
C SER A 192 0.56 5.03 -3.94
N GLY A 193 -0.74 5.05 -4.17
CA GLY A 193 -1.41 6.12 -4.92
C GLY A 193 -2.93 6.12 -4.76
N SER A 194 -3.59 7.12 -5.33
CA SER A 194 -5.05 7.27 -5.34
C SER A 194 -5.76 6.19 -6.17
N GLY A 195 -5.03 5.56 -7.09
CA GLY A 195 -5.48 4.52 -7.99
C GLY A 195 -4.47 4.27 -9.09
N PHE A 196 -4.62 3.17 -9.80
CA PHE A 196 -3.69 2.77 -10.86
C PHE A 196 -4.46 2.43 -12.14
N LEU A 197 -3.85 2.76 -13.29
CA LEU A 197 -4.37 2.43 -14.60
C LEU A 197 -4.07 0.96 -14.93
N TYR A 198 -4.70 0.47 -15.98
CA TYR A 198 -4.50 -0.90 -16.46
C TYR A 198 -3.01 -1.17 -16.77
N ASN A 199 -2.43 -2.17 -16.11
CA ASN A 199 -1.00 -2.54 -16.15
C ASN A 199 -0.02 -1.47 -15.66
N MET A 200 -0.45 -0.35 -15.06
CA MET A 200 0.42 0.79 -14.73
C MET A 200 1.65 0.38 -13.91
N VAL A 201 1.45 -0.30 -12.78
CA VAL A 201 2.57 -0.72 -11.91
C VAL A 201 3.52 -1.68 -12.63
N ARG A 202 2.99 -2.59 -13.45
CA ARG A 202 3.81 -3.54 -14.22
C ARG A 202 4.60 -2.87 -15.33
N ILE A 203 4.06 -1.83 -15.98
CA ILE A 203 4.79 -1.05 -16.99
C ILE A 203 5.89 -0.21 -16.33
N ILE A 204 5.61 0.40 -15.17
CA ILE A 204 6.64 1.08 -14.36
C ILE A 204 7.75 0.10 -13.99
N ALA A 205 7.41 -1.08 -13.48
CA ALA A 205 8.38 -2.12 -13.13
C ALA A 205 9.20 -2.59 -14.35
N GLY A 206 8.56 -2.78 -15.50
CA GLY A 206 9.26 -3.16 -16.74
C GLY A 206 10.20 -2.07 -17.26
N THR A 207 9.84 -0.80 -17.07
CA THR A 207 10.72 0.34 -17.38
C THR A 207 11.90 0.39 -16.42
N LEU A 208 11.67 0.15 -15.13
CA LEU A 208 12.70 0.10 -14.09
C LEU A 208 13.68 -1.08 -14.30
N LEU A 209 13.20 -2.23 -14.78
CA LEU A 209 14.07 -3.34 -15.17
C LEU A 209 15.04 -2.94 -16.28
N GLN A 210 14.58 -2.17 -17.28
CA GLN A 210 15.47 -1.66 -18.34
C GLN A 210 16.46 -0.62 -17.83
N ILE A 211 16.06 0.24 -16.89
CA ILE A 211 16.95 1.24 -16.27
C ILE A 211 17.99 0.54 -15.38
N GLY A 212 17.55 -0.36 -14.51
CA GLY A 212 18.44 -1.08 -13.59
C GLY A 212 19.48 -1.94 -14.34
N SER A 213 19.12 -2.53 -15.48
CA SER A 213 20.04 -3.30 -16.33
C SER A 213 20.93 -2.43 -17.23
N GLY A 214 20.81 -1.10 -17.20
CA GLY A 214 21.61 -0.18 -18.00
C GLY A 214 21.18 -0.05 -19.46
N ILE A 215 20.06 -0.65 -19.87
CA ILE A 215 19.48 -0.49 -21.23
C ILE A 215 19.02 0.95 -21.46
N ARG A 216 18.58 1.62 -20.39
CA ARG A 216 18.13 3.02 -20.40
C ARG A 216 18.77 3.81 -19.27
N PRO A 217 19.05 5.10 -19.43
CA PRO A 217 19.46 5.96 -18.35
C PRO A 217 18.27 6.27 -17.42
N ALA A 218 18.54 6.68 -16.17
CA ALA A 218 17.49 6.99 -15.16
C ALA A 218 16.56 8.13 -15.58
N GLU A 219 17.12 9.12 -16.30
CA GLU A 219 16.44 10.31 -16.81
C GLU A 219 15.34 9.98 -17.85
N ASP A 220 15.40 8.78 -18.43
CA ASP A 220 14.36 8.32 -19.38
C ASP A 220 12.99 8.24 -18.71
N MET A 221 12.91 7.95 -17.42
CA MET A 221 11.63 7.89 -16.71
C MET A 221 10.87 9.20 -16.82
N GLU A 222 11.55 10.33 -16.60
CA GLU A 222 10.93 11.66 -16.70
C GLU A 222 10.56 12.01 -18.16
N ARG A 223 11.42 11.65 -19.14
CA ARG A 223 11.13 11.82 -20.57
C ARG A 223 9.89 11.05 -20.99
N ILE A 224 9.76 9.79 -20.53
CA ILE A 224 8.59 8.94 -20.79
C ILE A 224 7.32 9.58 -20.19
N LEU A 225 7.39 10.04 -18.94
CA LEU A 225 6.26 10.68 -18.27
C LEU A 225 5.78 11.94 -19.03
N ARG A 226 6.72 12.79 -19.43
CA ARG A 226 6.41 14.00 -20.20
C ARG A 226 5.87 13.71 -21.60
N ALA A 227 6.33 12.64 -22.24
CA ALA A 227 5.91 12.28 -23.61
C ALA A 227 4.48 11.74 -23.67
N ARG A 228 3.92 11.22 -22.57
CA ARG A 228 2.56 10.66 -22.47
C ARG A 228 2.23 9.59 -23.52
N ASP A 229 3.25 9.01 -24.15
CA ASP A 229 3.09 7.96 -25.16
C ASP A 229 3.57 6.61 -24.63
N ARG A 230 2.67 5.61 -24.63
CA ARG A 230 2.95 4.23 -24.20
C ARG A 230 4.13 3.59 -24.91
N LYS A 231 4.40 3.96 -26.15
CA LYS A 231 5.48 3.39 -26.95
C LYS A 231 6.87 3.70 -26.37
N ASN A 232 7.00 4.77 -25.61
CA ASN A 232 8.26 5.17 -24.99
C ASN A 232 8.54 4.39 -23.69
N ALA A 233 7.52 3.88 -23.01
CA ALA A 233 7.71 3.10 -21.78
C ALA A 233 8.16 1.68 -22.04
N GLY A 234 8.71 1.03 -21.01
CA GLY A 234 9.17 -0.35 -21.06
C GLY A 234 8.03 -1.37 -21.26
N PRO A 235 8.36 -2.66 -21.35
CA PRO A 235 7.38 -3.73 -21.49
C PRO A 235 6.52 -3.87 -20.23
N VAL A 236 5.41 -4.60 -20.34
CA VAL A 236 4.62 -5.02 -19.19
C VAL A 236 5.37 -6.13 -18.46
N ALA A 237 5.83 -5.90 -17.25
CA ALA A 237 6.49 -6.92 -16.44
C ALA A 237 5.54 -8.03 -16.02
N GLY A 238 6.07 -9.20 -15.65
CA GLY A 238 5.28 -10.40 -15.31
C GLY A 238 4.25 -10.16 -14.19
N ALA A 239 3.12 -10.81 -14.28
CA ALA A 239 2.06 -10.69 -13.27
C ALA A 239 2.49 -11.28 -11.91
N CYS A 240 3.27 -12.36 -11.93
CA CYS A 240 3.74 -13.07 -10.73
C CYS A 240 4.53 -12.19 -9.74
N GLY A 241 5.14 -11.09 -10.21
CA GLY A 241 5.81 -10.15 -9.32
C GLY A 241 4.86 -9.18 -8.61
N LEU A 242 3.61 -9.02 -9.10
CA LEU A 242 2.70 -8.00 -8.61
C LEU A 242 1.74 -8.51 -7.54
N THR A 243 1.66 -7.79 -6.43
CA THR A 243 0.72 -8.04 -5.33
C THR A 243 0.04 -6.74 -4.92
N LEU A 244 -1.29 -6.71 -4.87
CA LEU A 244 -2.04 -5.66 -4.19
C LEU A 244 -1.89 -5.86 -2.67
N ALA A 245 -1.13 -4.99 -2.03
CA ALA A 245 -0.82 -5.12 -0.61
C ALA A 245 -1.97 -4.66 0.29
N SER A 246 -2.49 -3.45 0.07
CA SER A 246 -3.59 -2.89 0.86
C SER A 246 -4.45 -1.92 0.05
N ILE A 247 -5.67 -1.72 0.54
CA ILE A 247 -6.56 -0.62 0.18
C ILE A 247 -7.01 0.00 1.49
N GLU A 248 -6.66 1.27 1.71
CA GLU A 248 -6.99 2.07 2.89
C GLU A 248 -7.95 3.16 2.45
N PHE A 249 -9.13 3.24 3.05
CA PHE A 249 -10.13 4.26 2.71
C PHE A 249 -9.89 5.54 3.50
N GLN A 250 -10.21 6.69 2.89
CA GLN A 250 -9.91 8.00 3.47
C GLN A 250 -10.55 8.18 4.86
N LYS A 251 -11.78 7.70 5.06
CA LYS A 251 -12.43 7.73 6.37
C LYS A 251 -11.67 6.92 7.43
N GLU A 252 -11.07 5.79 7.06
CA GLU A 252 -10.23 4.99 7.95
C GLU A 252 -8.90 5.68 8.23
N LEU A 253 -8.33 6.36 7.21
CA LEU A 253 -7.13 7.19 7.37
C LEU A 253 -7.42 8.44 8.20
N GLU A 254 -8.62 9.02 8.10
CA GLU A 254 -9.09 10.15 8.89
C GLU A 254 -9.47 9.72 10.30
N ASP A 255 -10.10 8.56 10.48
CA ASP A 255 -10.40 7.97 11.80
C ASP A 255 -9.11 7.48 12.50
N GLU A 256 -8.08 7.10 11.75
CA GLU A 256 -6.72 6.88 12.28
C GLU A 256 -6.00 8.20 12.63
N VAL A 257 -6.30 9.29 11.92
CA VAL A 257 -5.75 10.63 12.14
C VAL A 257 -6.67 11.47 13.05
N SER A 258 -7.97 11.33 12.91
CA SER A 258 -9.02 11.96 13.71
C SER A 258 -9.73 10.93 14.59
N ALA A 259 -9.02 10.25 15.46
CA ALA A 259 -9.65 9.95 16.72
C ALA A 259 -9.73 11.30 17.47
N GLU A 260 -10.50 12.24 16.94
CA GLU A 260 -11.06 13.34 17.69
C GLU A 260 -11.98 12.71 18.76
N ASN A 261 -11.38 12.25 19.83
CA ASN A 261 -12.01 12.38 21.11
C ASN A 261 -12.21 13.89 21.27
N GLU A 262 -13.39 14.35 21.62
CA GLU A 262 -13.70 15.76 21.85
C GLU A 262 -12.68 16.45 22.79
N ASP A 263 -11.84 15.66 23.47
CA ASP A 263 -10.82 16.05 24.41
C ASP A 263 -9.39 16.22 23.81
N TRP A 264 -9.14 15.85 22.54
CA TRP A 264 -7.80 15.93 21.93
C TRP A 264 -7.78 16.89 20.74
N SER A 265 -6.75 17.71 20.66
CA SER A 265 -6.44 18.53 19.49
C SER A 265 -4.95 18.48 19.21
N TYR A 266 -4.55 18.00 18.02
CA TYR A 266 -3.17 17.90 17.62
C TYR A 266 -3.00 18.08 16.11
N VAL A 267 -1.78 18.38 15.68
CA VAL A 267 -1.35 18.39 14.27
C VAL A 267 -0.16 17.44 14.11
N LEU A 268 -0.25 16.55 13.15
CA LEU A 268 0.82 15.66 12.76
C LEU A 268 1.35 16.10 11.39
N ASP A 269 2.62 16.48 11.34
CA ASP A 269 3.34 16.85 10.13
C ASP A 269 4.47 15.85 9.87
N GLN A 270 4.54 15.28 8.68
CA GLN A 270 5.60 14.33 8.30
C GLN A 270 6.55 15.00 7.33
N ARG A 271 7.84 15.04 7.67
CA ARG A 271 8.90 15.67 6.87
C ARG A 271 10.05 14.73 6.61
N GLU A 272 10.66 14.87 5.44
CA GLU A 272 11.94 14.28 5.15
C GLU A 272 13.07 15.21 5.63
N LEU A 273 13.93 14.70 6.49
CA LEU A 273 15.05 15.45 7.05
C LEU A 273 16.34 14.99 6.41
N LYS A 274 17.18 15.95 5.99
CA LYS A 274 18.50 15.70 5.43
C LYS A 274 19.55 15.84 6.51
N ALA A 275 20.04 14.74 7.04
CA ALA A 275 21.25 14.72 7.87
C ALA A 275 22.13 13.58 7.37
N GLY A 276 22.87 13.77 6.27
CA GLY A 276 23.75 12.74 5.68
C GLY A 276 23.08 11.46 5.21
N LYS A 277 21.94 11.11 5.79
CA LYS A 277 20.97 10.08 5.37
C LYS A 277 19.58 10.70 5.41
N THR A 278 18.77 10.42 4.39
CA THR A 278 17.37 10.87 4.38
C THR A 278 16.59 10.03 5.40
N VAL A 279 16.13 10.66 6.46
CA VAL A 279 15.32 10.05 7.51
C VAL A 279 13.93 10.68 7.48
N ARG A 280 12.88 9.88 7.44
CA ARG A 280 11.52 10.37 7.66
C ARG A 280 11.34 10.70 9.12
N ALA A 281 10.93 11.93 9.40
CA ALA A 281 10.55 12.35 10.73
C ALA A 281 9.10 12.79 10.77
N ALA A 282 8.42 12.48 11.86
CA ALA A 282 7.09 12.96 12.16
C ALA A 282 7.18 14.02 13.25
N TYR A 283 6.43 15.11 13.09
CA TYR A 283 6.29 16.18 14.07
C TYR A 283 4.86 16.19 14.57
N LEU A 284 4.69 15.92 15.86
CA LEU A 284 3.41 15.97 16.55
C LEU A 284 3.34 17.26 17.36
N THR A 285 2.38 18.13 17.07
CA THR A 285 2.06 19.27 17.91
C THR A 285 0.74 19.02 18.63
N VAL A 286 0.77 18.86 19.93
CA VAL A 286 -0.40 18.66 20.79
C VAL A 286 -0.89 20.03 21.27
N TYR A 287 -2.12 20.39 20.96
CA TYR A 287 -2.77 21.63 21.39
C TYR A 287 -3.60 21.41 22.64
N ARG A 288 -4.22 20.25 22.78
CA ARG A 288 -5.05 19.86 23.91
C ARG A 288 -5.06 18.33 24.03
N CYS A 289 -4.86 17.83 25.26
CA CYS A 289 -5.06 16.42 25.60
C CYS A 289 -5.11 16.27 27.12
N ALA A 290 -6.12 15.60 27.66
CA ALA A 290 -6.20 15.32 29.08
C ALA A 290 -5.04 14.45 29.56
N GLU A 291 -4.57 14.64 30.79
CA GLU A 291 -3.39 13.95 31.37
C GLU A 291 -3.54 12.42 31.33
N ARG A 292 -4.74 11.90 31.63
CA ARG A 292 -5.06 10.45 31.61
C ARG A 292 -4.92 9.82 30.24
N ASP A 293 -5.17 10.59 29.18
CA ASP A 293 -5.25 10.09 27.80
C ASP A 293 -3.94 10.35 27.01
N TYR A 294 -3.02 11.14 27.59
CA TYR A 294 -1.82 11.61 26.91
C TYR A 294 -0.88 10.46 26.49
N GLN A 295 -0.69 9.47 27.37
CA GLN A 295 0.16 8.31 27.08
C GLN A 295 -0.44 7.42 26.01
N GLU A 296 -1.77 7.27 25.99
CA GLU A 296 -2.48 6.53 24.97
C GLU A 296 -2.36 7.23 23.61
N LEU A 297 -2.57 8.56 23.57
CA LEU A 297 -2.37 9.38 22.37
C LEU A 297 -0.96 9.21 21.81
N LEU A 298 0.06 9.36 22.61
CA LEU A 298 1.46 9.21 22.18
C LEU A 298 1.74 7.81 21.65
N THR A 299 1.34 6.78 22.39
CA THR A 299 1.54 5.38 22.00
C THR A 299 0.90 5.08 20.66
N ARG A 300 -0.35 5.49 20.46
CA ARG A 300 -1.12 5.30 19.23
C ARG A 300 -0.46 5.99 18.05
N LEU A 301 -0.06 7.26 18.21
CA LEU A 301 0.55 8.05 17.15
C LEU A 301 1.97 7.60 16.82
N PHE A 302 2.76 7.15 17.81
CA PHE A 302 4.07 6.57 17.55
C PHE A 302 3.98 5.27 16.76
N HIS A 303 3.07 4.37 17.11
CA HIS A 303 2.82 3.15 16.33
C HIS A 303 2.38 3.44 14.90
N GLN A 304 1.52 4.44 14.70
CA GLN A 304 1.08 4.88 13.39
C GLN A 304 2.25 5.44 12.57
N ASN A 305 3.07 6.31 13.16
CA ASN A 305 4.22 6.91 12.51
C ASN A 305 5.26 5.86 12.12
N TYR A 306 5.52 4.88 12.98
CA TYR A 306 6.41 3.77 12.68
C TYR A 306 5.89 2.94 11.49
N ARG A 307 4.59 2.59 11.46
CA ARG A 307 3.97 1.90 10.31
C ARG A 307 4.06 2.72 9.01
N ASN A 308 4.00 4.05 9.13
CA ASN A 308 4.14 4.97 8.00
C ASN A 308 5.61 5.23 7.60
N GLY A 309 6.56 4.53 8.24
CA GLY A 309 7.98 4.57 7.90
C GLY A 309 8.72 5.78 8.49
N ALA A 310 8.16 6.47 9.51
CA ALA A 310 8.90 7.48 10.23
C ALA A 310 9.96 6.81 11.14
N ALA A 311 11.20 7.22 11.01
CA ALA A 311 12.30 6.73 11.84
C ALA A 311 12.35 7.41 13.20
N CYS A 312 11.76 8.59 13.32
CA CYS A 312 11.66 9.34 14.58
C CYS A 312 10.38 10.17 14.62
N THR A 313 9.93 10.48 15.83
CA THR A 313 8.79 11.36 16.08
C THR A 313 9.20 12.42 17.08
N TYR A 314 9.05 13.68 16.72
CA TYR A 314 9.25 14.82 17.59
C TYR A 314 7.91 15.29 18.12
N VAL A 315 7.82 15.53 19.43
CA VAL A 315 6.58 15.95 20.07
C VAL A 315 6.75 17.35 20.65
N ARG A 316 5.80 18.22 20.34
CA ARG A 316 5.62 19.52 20.96
C ARG A 316 4.28 19.57 21.66
N ASP A 317 4.29 19.71 22.97
CA ASP A 317 3.10 19.88 23.77
C ASP A 317 2.90 21.36 24.10
N LEU A 318 1.90 21.99 23.53
CA LEU A 318 1.59 23.40 23.73
C LEU A 318 0.69 23.64 24.95
N GLU A 319 -0.04 22.64 25.41
CA GLU A 319 -0.91 22.76 26.58
C GLU A 319 -0.09 22.67 27.88
N LYS A 320 0.81 21.67 27.95
CA LYS A 320 1.65 21.44 29.13
C LYS A 320 3.08 21.10 28.69
N PRO A 321 3.90 22.10 28.36
CA PRO A 321 5.33 21.89 28.10
C PRO A 321 5.96 21.15 29.28
N GLY A 322 6.67 20.05 29.01
CA GLY A 322 7.31 19.24 30.05
C GLY A 322 6.52 18.02 30.57
N ARG A 323 5.34 17.72 30.05
CA ARG A 323 4.68 16.42 30.31
C ARG A 323 5.51 15.21 29.84
N LEU A 324 6.38 15.41 28.85
CA LEU A 324 7.34 14.41 28.43
C LEU A 324 8.52 14.46 29.38
N ALA A 325 8.67 13.44 30.22
CA ALA A 325 9.84 13.33 31.07
C ALA A 325 11.11 13.16 30.21
N PRO A 326 12.22 13.85 30.53
CA PRO A 326 13.50 13.62 29.89
C PRO A 326 13.84 12.14 29.94
N GLY A 327 14.18 11.53 28.79
CA GLY A 327 14.54 10.12 28.72
C GLY A 327 13.38 9.13 28.67
N GLN A 328 12.14 9.55 28.54
CA GLN A 328 11.03 8.66 28.22
C GLN A 328 11.23 8.12 26.81
N GLN A 329 11.92 7.00 26.71
CA GLN A 329 12.17 6.29 25.47
C GLN A 329 10.94 5.47 25.13
N TYR A 330 10.10 6.00 24.27
CA TYR A 330 9.32 5.14 23.40
C TYR A 330 10.31 4.57 22.39
N GLY A 331 10.40 3.27 22.18
CA GLY A 331 11.41 2.57 21.37
C GLY A 331 11.56 3.00 19.90
N PHE A 332 11.08 4.18 19.55
CA PHE A 332 11.07 4.81 18.23
C PHE A 332 11.87 6.11 18.17
N TYR A 333 12.44 6.56 19.26
CA TYR A 333 13.35 7.69 19.29
C TYR A 333 14.68 7.26 18.74
N MET A 334 14.94 7.54 17.50
CA MET A 334 16.28 7.56 16.95
C MET A 334 16.83 8.97 17.12
N LEU A 335 17.67 9.16 18.12
CA LEU A 335 18.18 10.44 18.58
C LEU A 335 19.49 10.87 17.92
N GLU A 336 19.80 10.42 16.74
CA GLU A 336 21.02 10.82 16.03
C GLU A 336 20.78 11.91 14.98
N ALA A 337 20.01 12.93 15.30
CA ALA A 337 20.01 14.15 14.54
C ALA A 337 21.01 15.14 15.21
N ALA A 338 21.80 15.83 14.40
CA ALA A 338 22.69 16.84 14.91
C ALA A 338 21.90 17.92 15.66
N GLU A 339 22.42 18.36 16.81
CA GLU A 339 21.81 19.44 17.59
C GLU A 339 21.63 20.70 16.73
N GLY A 340 20.41 21.21 16.70
CA GLY A 340 20.06 22.42 15.94
C GLY A 340 19.31 22.20 14.63
N GLU A 341 19.25 20.99 14.08
CA GLU A 341 18.51 20.70 12.84
C GLU A 341 17.01 20.46 13.05
N TYR A 342 16.58 20.27 14.30
CA TYR A 342 15.21 19.95 14.67
C TYR A 342 14.69 20.90 15.74
N PRO A 343 13.77 21.79 15.39
CA PRO A 343 13.30 22.82 16.33
C PRO A 343 12.43 22.29 17.48
N TRP A 344 12.12 20.99 17.49
CA TRP A 344 11.13 20.44 18.41
C TRP A 344 11.54 19.10 19.02
N ARG A 345 12.57 19.09 19.85
CA ARG A 345 12.80 17.97 20.77
C ARG A 345 11.97 18.15 22.03
N ALA A 346 11.45 17.07 22.58
CA ALA A 346 10.86 17.11 23.92
C ALA A 346 11.83 17.63 24.97
N GLU A 347 13.13 17.40 24.76
CA GLU A 347 14.23 17.85 25.63
C GLU A 347 14.53 19.35 25.52
N ASP A 348 14.23 19.98 24.36
CA ASP A 348 14.51 21.40 24.13
C ASP A 348 13.49 22.34 24.79
N GLN A 349 12.48 21.79 25.47
CA GLN A 349 11.43 22.56 26.13
C GLN A 349 11.62 22.72 27.66
N GLY A 350 12.75 22.28 28.19
CA GLY A 350 13.10 22.36 29.60
C GLY A 350 14.02 23.53 29.98
N ASN A 351 14.12 24.57 29.11
CA ASN A 351 14.77 25.84 29.45
C ASN A 351 13.86 27.02 29.22
#